data_f09fba1ca61d752377da21564388f42c
#
_entry.id   f09fba1ca61d752377da21564388f42c
#
_cell.length_a   1.000
_cell.length_b   1.000
_cell.length_c   1.000
_cell.angle_alpha   90.00
_cell.angle_beta   90.00
_cell.angle_gamma   90.00
#
_symmetry.space_group_name_H-M   'P 1'
#
loop_
_entity.id
_entity.type
_entity.pdbx_description
1 polymer ?
#
loop_
_entity_poly.entity_id
_entity_poly.type
_entity_poly.pdbx_seq_one_letter_code
_entity_poly.pdbx_strand_id
1 'polypeptide(L)'
;YIGIILLWIFSYHSQAQQAANIKGSGYILTQQRDTDLFNSIEVSGNISVYMVQGKFQPLTVEADDNLFPYIKTLVRNKTLKIYIPDTINIVKFTHMNILISIPEIAILRASQGALIEAAPQIWETENVQLEANTRSRIRLAVHTSNIKAEAKTAAIIEKKKKTQTMNAQLKTA
;
A
#
# COMPACT_ATOMS: atom_id res chain seq x y z
N TYR A 1 20.70 25.78 -59.28
CA TYR A 1 19.65 24.95 -58.63
C TYR A 1 19.82 25.02 -57.14
N ILE A 2 18.91 25.75 -56.46
CA ILE A 2 18.89 25.86 -55.00
C ILE A 2 17.85 24.85 -54.51
N GLY A 3 18.31 23.75 -53.88
CA GLY A 3 17.44 22.75 -53.28
C GLY A 3 16.93 23.22 -51.93
N ILE A 4 15.63 23.45 -51.81
CA ILE A 4 14.95 23.74 -50.54
C ILE A 4 14.71 22.43 -49.84
N ILE A 5 15.45 22.19 -48.73
CA ILE A 5 15.22 21.08 -47.82
C ILE A 5 14.09 21.51 -46.86
N LEU A 6 12.89 20.98 -47.05
CA LEU A 6 11.79 21.12 -46.10
C LEU A 6 12.05 20.19 -44.91
N LEU A 7 12.49 20.76 -43.77
CA LEU A 7 12.54 20.05 -42.50
C LEU A 7 11.10 19.93 -41.93
N TRP A 8 10.55 18.72 -41.99
CA TRP A 8 9.34 18.39 -41.25
C TRP A 8 9.67 18.23 -39.76
N ILE A 9 9.37 19.27 -38.94
CA ILE A 9 9.46 19.18 -37.50
C ILE A 9 8.20 18.48 -37.01
N PHE A 10 8.31 17.18 -36.72
CA PHE A 10 7.28 16.45 -36.00
C PHE A 10 7.30 16.92 -34.55
N SER A 11 6.41 17.85 -34.21
CA SER A 11 6.14 18.21 -32.83
C SER A 11 5.41 17.04 -32.16
N TYR A 12 6.15 16.21 -31.39
CA TYR A 12 5.55 15.23 -30.51
C TYR A 12 4.86 15.99 -29.36
N HIS A 13 3.55 16.16 -29.47
CA HIS A 13 2.73 16.61 -28.37
C HIS A 13 2.62 15.45 -27.39
N SER A 14 3.44 15.45 -26.36
CA SER A 14 3.24 14.59 -25.20
C SER A 14 1.98 15.09 -24.49
N GLN A 15 0.84 14.45 -24.74
CA GLN A 15 -0.37 14.68 -23.95
C GLN A 15 -0.13 14.02 -22.59
N ALA A 16 0.15 14.85 -21.59
CA ALA A 16 0.09 14.42 -20.20
C ALA A 16 -1.36 13.96 -19.93
N GLN A 17 -1.57 12.65 -19.76
CA GLN A 17 -2.88 12.10 -19.45
C GLN A 17 -3.29 12.58 -18.07
N GLN A 18 -4.25 13.50 -18.01
CA GLN A 18 -4.75 14.02 -16.74
C GLN A 18 -5.52 12.93 -16.01
N ALA A 19 -5.19 12.70 -14.73
CA ALA A 19 -5.89 11.73 -13.91
C ALA A 19 -7.38 12.04 -13.81
N ALA A 20 -8.23 11.03 -13.95
CA ALA A 20 -9.67 11.19 -13.81
C ALA A 20 -10.03 11.39 -12.32
N ASN A 21 -10.78 12.45 -12.02
CA ASN A 21 -11.26 12.72 -10.67
C ASN A 21 -12.52 11.88 -10.37
N ILE A 22 -12.42 11.02 -9.37
CA ILE A 22 -13.51 10.16 -8.92
C ILE A 22 -13.93 10.57 -7.50
N LYS A 23 -15.24 10.67 -7.27
CA LYS A 23 -15.81 10.90 -5.96
C LYS A 23 -16.55 9.64 -5.51
N GLY A 24 -16.32 9.20 -4.27
CA GLY A 24 -17.06 8.11 -3.65
C GLY A 24 -18.54 8.45 -3.52
N SER A 25 -19.39 7.44 -3.64
CA SER A 25 -20.84 7.55 -3.60
C SER A 25 -21.39 7.87 -2.21
N GLY A 26 -20.64 7.51 -1.15
CA GLY A 26 -21.10 7.53 0.23
C GLY A 26 -21.83 6.26 0.67
N TYR A 27 -22.11 5.32 -0.24
CA TYR A 27 -22.70 4.01 0.07
C TYR A 27 -21.60 2.98 0.26
N ILE A 28 -21.40 2.54 1.51
CA ILE A 28 -20.34 1.59 1.85
C ILE A 28 -20.84 0.18 1.58
N LEU A 29 -20.05 -0.59 0.83
CA LEU A 29 -20.24 -2.02 0.64
C LEU A 29 -18.96 -2.78 0.99
N THR A 30 -19.11 -4.09 1.06
CA THR A 30 -18.02 -5.03 1.33
C THR A 30 -17.90 -6.02 0.18
N GLN A 31 -16.66 -6.26 -0.28
CA GLN A 31 -16.34 -7.22 -1.33
C GLN A 31 -15.23 -8.16 -0.87
N GLN A 32 -15.45 -9.47 -0.96
CA GLN A 32 -14.39 -10.45 -0.78
C GLN A 32 -13.60 -10.63 -2.08
N ARG A 33 -12.29 -10.83 -1.96
CA ARG A 33 -11.38 -11.10 -3.08
C ARG A 33 -10.46 -12.26 -2.76
N ASP A 34 -10.54 -13.29 -3.57
CA ASP A 34 -9.59 -14.39 -3.55
C ASP A 34 -8.24 -13.91 -4.09
N THR A 35 -7.17 -14.41 -3.49
CA THR A 35 -5.79 -14.10 -3.90
C THR A 35 -4.92 -15.34 -3.75
N ASP A 36 -3.80 -15.36 -4.47
CA ASP A 36 -2.72 -16.29 -4.18
C ASP A 36 -2.14 -16.05 -2.77
N LEU A 37 -1.43 -17.05 -2.24
CA LEU A 37 -0.75 -16.92 -0.94
C LEU A 37 0.34 -15.85 -0.98
N PHE A 38 0.37 -15.02 0.06
CA PHE A 38 1.39 -14.00 0.25
C PHE A 38 1.80 -13.91 1.72
N ASN A 39 2.98 -13.34 1.98
CA ASN A 39 3.49 -13.00 3.30
C ASN A 39 4.06 -11.59 3.36
N SER A 40 3.95 -10.86 2.27
CA SER A 40 4.43 -9.49 2.17
C SER A 40 3.32 -8.60 1.61
N ILE A 41 3.25 -7.35 2.07
CA ILE A 41 2.20 -6.40 1.70
C ILE A 41 2.82 -5.07 1.30
N GLU A 42 2.40 -4.53 0.18
CA GLU A 42 2.75 -3.21 -0.34
C GLU A 42 1.48 -2.42 -0.60
N VAL A 43 1.31 -1.30 0.10
CA VAL A 43 0.12 -0.44 0.00
C VAL A 43 0.52 0.96 -0.42
N SER A 44 -0.20 1.51 -1.38
CA SER A 44 0.01 2.86 -1.89
C SER A 44 -1.32 3.61 -2.05
N GLY A 45 -1.32 4.89 -1.68
CA GLY A 45 -2.51 5.74 -1.68
C GLY A 45 -3.22 5.77 -0.32
N ASN A 46 -4.31 6.55 -0.22
CA ASN A 46 -5.06 6.73 1.02
C ASN A 46 -5.91 5.49 1.38
N ILE A 47 -5.27 4.32 1.49
CA ILE A 47 -5.89 3.04 1.81
C ILE A 47 -5.44 2.61 3.21
N SER A 48 -6.39 2.12 4.01
CA SER A 48 -6.12 1.54 5.33
C SER A 48 -6.18 0.01 5.27
N VAL A 49 -5.11 -0.65 5.68
CA VAL A 49 -5.03 -2.11 5.76
C VAL A 49 -5.01 -2.52 7.22
N TYR A 50 -5.97 -3.33 7.61
CA TYR A 50 -6.08 -3.93 8.94
C TYR A 50 -5.75 -5.40 8.88
N MET A 51 -4.81 -5.84 9.72
CA MET A 51 -4.26 -7.19 9.67
C MET A 51 -4.49 -7.94 10.97
N VAL A 52 -4.77 -9.23 10.86
CA VAL A 52 -4.77 -10.17 11.97
C VAL A 52 -3.88 -11.36 11.64
N GLN A 53 -3.14 -11.87 12.64
CA GLN A 53 -2.42 -13.13 12.50
C GLN A 53 -3.39 -14.29 12.65
N GLY A 54 -3.48 -15.13 11.63
CA GLY A 54 -4.41 -16.24 11.60
C GLY A 54 -4.27 -17.08 10.33
N LYS A 55 -5.23 -17.97 10.12
CA LYS A 55 -5.28 -18.73 8.88
C LYS A 55 -5.46 -17.79 7.70
N PHE A 56 -4.80 -18.11 6.57
CA PHE A 56 -4.99 -17.40 5.32
C PHE A 56 -6.47 -17.44 4.91
N GLN A 57 -7.01 -16.27 4.59
CA GLN A 57 -8.40 -16.10 4.12
C GLN A 57 -8.44 -15.11 2.95
N PRO A 58 -9.50 -15.16 2.12
CA PRO A 58 -9.78 -14.12 1.14
C PRO A 58 -9.76 -12.75 1.82
N LEU A 59 -9.15 -11.77 1.18
CA LEU A 59 -9.16 -10.41 1.72
C LEU A 59 -10.55 -9.78 1.58
N THR A 60 -10.88 -8.89 2.49
CA THR A 60 -12.14 -8.14 2.47
C THR A 60 -11.85 -6.69 2.17
N VAL A 61 -12.46 -6.14 1.12
CA VAL A 61 -12.40 -4.72 0.77
C VAL A 61 -13.70 -4.07 1.21
N GLU A 62 -13.62 -3.01 2.01
CA GLU A 62 -14.75 -2.19 2.44
C GLU A 62 -14.52 -0.76 1.96
N ALA A 63 -15.40 -0.26 1.11
CA ALA A 63 -15.28 1.07 0.51
C ALA A 63 -16.62 1.58 -0.02
N ASP A 64 -16.66 2.83 -0.47
CA ASP A 64 -17.79 3.30 -1.28
C ASP A 64 -17.97 2.40 -2.51
N ASP A 65 -19.18 1.99 -2.83
CA ASP A 65 -19.50 0.95 -3.82
C ASP A 65 -18.92 1.22 -5.21
N ASN A 66 -18.91 2.48 -5.62
CA ASN A 66 -18.36 2.90 -6.92
C ASN A 66 -16.83 2.94 -6.96
N LEU A 67 -16.14 2.73 -5.84
CA LEU A 67 -14.67 2.76 -5.78
C LEU A 67 -14.01 1.39 -5.98
N PHE A 68 -14.73 0.28 -5.85
CA PHE A 68 -14.17 -1.08 -6.02
C PHE A 68 -13.40 -1.30 -7.33
N PRO A 69 -13.83 -0.77 -8.50
CA PRO A 69 -13.08 -0.94 -9.75
C PRO A 69 -11.69 -0.28 -9.74
N TYR A 70 -11.50 0.73 -8.90
CA TYR A 70 -10.27 1.51 -8.82
C TYR A 70 -9.29 0.99 -7.76
N ILE A 71 -9.78 0.29 -6.72
CA ILE A 71 -8.93 -0.36 -5.72
C ILE A 71 -8.37 -1.65 -6.32
N LYS A 72 -7.09 -1.63 -6.68
CA LYS A 72 -6.41 -2.80 -7.27
C LYS A 72 -5.73 -3.63 -6.20
N THR A 73 -5.88 -4.95 -6.32
CA THR A 73 -5.23 -5.95 -5.47
C THR A 73 -4.59 -7.00 -6.37
N LEU A 74 -3.30 -7.24 -6.22
CA LEU A 74 -2.54 -8.15 -7.08
C LEU A 74 -1.43 -8.81 -6.28
N VAL A 75 -1.32 -10.14 -6.34
CA VAL A 75 -0.19 -10.86 -5.74
C VAL A 75 0.87 -11.15 -6.80
N ARG A 76 2.11 -10.77 -6.52
CA ARG A 76 3.32 -11.13 -7.29
C ARG A 76 4.47 -11.43 -6.34
N ASN A 77 5.17 -12.53 -6.59
CA ASN A 77 6.33 -12.95 -5.78
C ASN A 77 6.02 -12.95 -4.27
N LYS A 78 4.90 -13.53 -3.87
CA LYS A 78 4.39 -13.55 -2.48
C LYS A 78 4.16 -12.16 -1.87
N THR A 79 4.05 -11.12 -2.67
CA THR A 79 3.74 -9.75 -2.24
C THR A 79 2.36 -9.35 -2.74
N LEU A 80 1.45 -9.06 -1.83
CA LEU A 80 0.16 -8.43 -2.12
C LEU A 80 0.39 -6.94 -2.34
N LYS A 81 0.13 -6.46 -3.55
CA LYS A 81 0.12 -5.03 -3.90
C LYS A 81 -1.30 -4.50 -3.88
N ILE A 82 -1.51 -3.40 -3.17
CA ILE A 82 -2.78 -2.71 -3.02
C ILE A 82 -2.57 -1.26 -3.41
N TYR A 83 -3.28 -0.78 -4.44
CA TYR A 83 -3.06 0.58 -4.95
C TYR A 83 -4.24 1.12 -5.75
N ILE A 84 -4.27 2.43 -5.92
CA ILE A 84 -5.09 3.14 -6.90
C ILE A 84 -4.20 3.48 -8.10
N PRO A 85 -4.59 3.19 -9.36
CA PRO A 85 -3.80 3.58 -10.53
C PRO A 85 -3.58 5.09 -10.60
N ASP A 86 -2.39 5.53 -11.03
CA ASP A 86 -2.03 6.96 -11.14
C ASP A 86 -2.92 7.75 -12.10
N THR A 87 -3.65 7.06 -12.99
CA THR A 87 -4.65 7.65 -13.88
C THR A 87 -5.96 8.03 -13.17
N ILE A 88 -6.10 7.69 -11.90
CA ILE A 88 -7.29 7.92 -11.08
C ILE A 88 -6.92 8.75 -9.85
N ASN A 89 -7.66 9.85 -9.65
CA ASN A 89 -7.57 10.67 -8.47
C ASN A 89 -8.88 10.59 -7.67
N ILE A 90 -8.87 9.94 -6.51
CA ILE A 90 -10.04 9.89 -5.63
C ILE A 90 -10.08 11.15 -4.77
N VAL A 91 -10.95 12.09 -5.12
CA VAL A 91 -11.01 13.42 -4.50
C VAL A 91 -11.80 13.45 -3.19
N LYS A 92 -12.74 12.53 -3.00
CA LYS A 92 -13.54 12.37 -1.78
C LYS A 92 -14.00 10.93 -1.65
N PHE A 93 -13.96 10.39 -0.45
CA PHE A 93 -14.44 9.04 -0.12
C PHE A 93 -14.78 8.97 1.37
N THR A 94 -15.57 7.97 1.77
CA THR A 94 -15.90 7.72 3.16
C THR A 94 -14.74 7.01 3.86
N HIS A 95 -14.36 5.83 3.35
CA HIS A 95 -13.13 5.11 3.69
C HIS A 95 -12.80 4.08 2.61
N MET A 96 -11.55 3.60 2.64
CA MET A 96 -11.08 2.48 1.84
C MET A 96 -10.29 1.57 2.77
N ASN A 97 -10.96 0.57 3.32
CA ASN A 97 -10.41 -0.37 4.28
C ASN A 97 -10.20 -1.73 3.63
N ILE A 98 -9.12 -2.39 3.98
CA ILE A 98 -8.84 -3.77 3.55
C ILE A 98 -8.48 -4.59 4.77
N LEU A 99 -9.24 -5.66 5.00
CA LEU A 99 -9.02 -6.58 6.10
C LEU A 99 -8.31 -7.84 5.58
N ILE A 100 -7.25 -8.22 6.27
CA ILE A 100 -6.35 -9.31 5.89
C ILE A 100 -6.13 -10.24 7.06
N SER A 101 -6.29 -11.55 6.83
CA SER A 101 -5.88 -12.60 7.75
C SER A 101 -4.82 -13.48 7.10
N ILE A 102 -3.61 -13.51 7.68
CA ILE A 102 -2.47 -14.30 7.19
C ILE A 102 -1.67 -14.87 8.37
N PRO A 103 -1.02 -16.04 8.20
CA PRO A 103 -0.28 -16.69 9.28
C PRO A 103 1.04 -15.98 9.63
N GLU A 104 1.71 -15.37 8.66
CA GLU A 104 3.03 -14.76 8.84
C GLU A 104 3.21 -13.51 7.98
N ILE A 105 4.12 -12.66 8.41
CA ILE A 105 4.56 -11.48 7.66
C ILE A 105 6.08 -11.49 7.49
N ALA A 106 6.54 -11.09 6.31
CA ALA A 106 7.96 -10.86 6.02
C ALA A 106 8.25 -9.38 5.76
N ILE A 107 7.44 -8.72 4.93
CA ILE A 107 7.67 -7.33 4.53
C ILE A 107 6.36 -6.56 4.55
N LEU A 108 6.35 -5.37 5.16
CA LEU A 108 5.26 -4.40 5.09
C LEU A 108 5.80 -3.10 4.50
N ARG A 109 5.21 -2.65 3.39
CA ARG A 109 5.51 -1.37 2.74
C ARG A 109 4.27 -0.52 2.65
N ALA A 110 4.35 0.71 3.16
CA ALA A 110 3.30 1.69 3.07
C ALA A 110 3.83 2.98 2.42
N SER A 111 3.06 3.56 1.51
CA SER A 111 3.43 4.80 0.82
C SER A 111 2.22 5.68 0.49
N GLN A 112 2.46 6.96 0.18
CA GLN A 112 1.43 7.91 -0.31
C GLN A 112 0.19 8.02 0.59
N GLY A 113 0.40 8.11 1.90
CA GLY A 113 -0.69 8.26 2.88
C GLY A 113 -1.33 6.97 3.36
N ALA A 114 -0.85 5.80 2.93
CA ALA A 114 -1.36 4.50 3.34
C ALA A 114 -1.18 4.25 4.84
N LEU A 115 -2.12 3.52 5.43
CA LEU A 115 -2.04 3.00 6.79
C LEU A 115 -1.98 1.46 6.74
N ILE A 116 -1.01 0.86 7.43
CA ILE A 116 -1.03 -0.56 7.77
C ILE A 116 -1.10 -0.67 9.29
N GLU A 117 -2.14 -1.31 9.80
CA GLU A 117 -2.36 -1.51 11.22
C GLU A 117 -2.61 -2.99 11.52
N ALA A 118 -1.75 -3.57 12.34
CA ALA A 118 -1.97 -4.91 12.85
C ALA A 118 -2.86 -4.87 14.10
N ALA A 119 -3.73 -5.87 14.26
CA ALA A 119 -4.53 -6.06 15.46
C ALA A 119 -3.65 -6.02 16.71
N PRO A 120 -4.18 -5.67 17.90
CA PRO A 120 -3.38 -5.48 19.12
C PRO A 120 -2.70 -6.75 19.62
N GLN A 121 -2.94 -7.91 19.04
CA GLN A 121 -2.19 -9.13 19.29
C GLN A 121 -0.74 -9.00 18.81
N ILE A 122 0.19 -9.64 19.53
CA ILE A 122 1.60 -9.66 19.16
C ILE A 122 1.80 -10.65 18.03
N TRP A 123 2.34 -10.18 16.90
CA TRP A 123 2.72 -11.04 15.77
C TRP A 123 4.02 -11.78 16.07
N GLU A 124 3.99 -13.09 15.86
CA GLU A 124 5.17 -13.94 15.99
C GLU A 124 5.79 -14.13 14.60
N THR A 125 7.05 -13.72 14.44
CA THR A 125 7.81 -13.90 13.19
C THR A 125 9.30 -13.85 13.48
N GLU A 126 10.13 -14.56 12.70
CA GLU A 126 11.58 -14.53 12.87
C GLU A 126 12.21 -13.24 12.35
N ASN A 127 11.76 -12.80 11.18
CA ASN A 127 12.31 -11.64 10.50
C ASN A 127 11.17 -10.79 9.93
N VAL A 128 11.23 -9.47 10.12
CA VAL A 128 10.28 -8.54 9.50
C VAL A 128 10.98 -7.29 9.01
N GLN A 129 10.61 -6.85 7.81
CA GLN A 129 11.04 -5.59 7.23
C GLN A 129 9.86 -4.64 7.12
N LEU A 130 10.00 -3.42 7.64
CA LEU A 130 8.99 -2.37 7.63
C LEU A 130 9.53 -1.16 6.88
N GLU A 131 8.82 -0.71 5.87
CA GLU A 131 9.16 0.48 5.07
C GLU A 131 7.96 1.41 4.99
N ALA A 132 8.09 2.63 5.50
CA ALA A 132 7.05 3.63 5.41
C ALA A 132 7.59 4.88 4.69
N ASN A 133 6.87 5.36 3.67
CA ASN A 133 7.26 6.50 2.85
C ASN A 133 6.08 7.47 2.65
N THR A 134 6.39 8.75 2.43
CA THR A 134 5.43 9.76 1.99
C THR A 134 4.13 9.78 2.80
N ARG A 135 4.21 10.28 4.04
CA ARG A 135 3.08 10.46 4.97
C ARG A 135 2.30 9.18 5.30
N SER A 136 2.90 8.02 5.12
CA SER A 136 2.27 6.74 5.46
C SER A 136 2.56 6.35 6.91
N ARG A 137 1.82 5.33 7.40
CA ARG A 137 1.96 4.85 8.77
C ARG A 137 1.89 3.32 8.83
N ILE A 138 2.79 2.73 9.62
CA ILE A 138 2.74 1.31 9.96
C ILE A 138 2.67 1.18 11.48
N ARG A 139 1.67 0.46 11.99
CA ARG A 139 1.47 0.14 13.40
C ARG A 139 1.48 -1.36 13.58
N LEU A 140 2.43 -1.87 14.35
CA LEU A 140 2.62 -3.30 14.55
C LEU A 140 3.13 -3.60 15.96
N ALA A 141 2.48 -4.55 16.65
CA ALA A 141 3.05 -5.22 17.81
C ALA A 141 3.68 -6.53 17.33
N VAL A 142 4.99 -6.73 17.51
CA VAL A 142 5.71 -7.88 17.00
C VAL A 142 6.73 -8.43 17.99
N HIS A 143 6.75 -9.76 18.11
CA HIS A 143 7.82 -10.52 18.71
C HIS A 143 8.65 -11.15 17.59
N THR A 144 9.91 -10.73 17.47
CA THR A 144 10.79 -11.12 16.36
C THR A 144 12.25 -11.12 16.78
N SER A 145 13.03 -12.02 16.21
CA SER A 145 14.49 -12.05 16.38
C SER A 145 15.16 -10.89 15.65
N ASN A 146 14.67 -10.54 14.45
CA ASN A 146 15.23 -9.48 13.63
C ASN A 146 14.15 -8.56 13.07
N ILE A 147 14.34 -7.25 13.25
CA ILE A 147 13.49 -6.24 12.63
C ILE A 147 14.32 -5.19 11.93
N LYS A 148 14.03 -4.95 10.64
CA LYS A 148 14.53 -3.81 9.89
C LYS A 148 13.38 -2.84 9.68
N ALA A 149 13.55 -1.58 10.06
CA ALA A 149 12.51 -0.57 9.90
C ALA A 149 13.09 0.71 9.33
N GLU A 150 12.48 1.25 8.28
CA GLU A 150 12.87 2.47 7.61
C GLU A 150 11.65 3.36 7.38
N ALA A 151 11.72 4.62 7.84
CA ALA A 151 10.69 5.63 7.62
C ALA A 151 11.29 6.85 6.94
N LYS A 152 10.65 7.33 5.85
CA LYS A 152 11.08 8.48 5.05
C LYS A 152 9.93 9.44 4.78
N THR A 153 10.25 10.72 4.53
CA THR A 153 9.31 11.74 4.05
C THR A 153 8.02 11.83 4.88
N ALA A 154 8.18 12.20 6.16
CA ALA A 154 7.09 12.36 7.14
C ALA A 154 6.26 11.07 7.37
N ALA A 155 6.85 9.90 7.20
CA ALA A 155 6.22 8.61 7.51
C ALA A 155 6.50 8.20 8.96
N ILE A 156 5.63 7.33 9.51
CA ILE A 156 5.69 6.91 10.91
C ILE A 156 5.63 5.38 11.00
N ILE A 157 6.54 4.79 11.79
CA ILE A 157 6.49 3.37 12.16
C ILE A 157 6.36 3.27 13.68
N GLU A 158 5.21 2.82 14.16
CA GLU A 158 4.94 2.61 15.58
C GLU A 158 5.05 1.12 15.90
N LYS A 159 6.03 0.78 16.75
CA LYS A 159 6.29 -0.59 17.19
C LYS A 159 6.02 -0.73 18.67
N LYS A 160 5.15 -1.66 19.09
CA LYS A 160 5.11 -2.13 20.48
C LYS A 160 5.99 -3.39 20.56
N LYS A 161 7.00 -3.35 21.45
CA LYS A 161 8.07 -4.35 21.51
C LYS A 161 7.96 -5.28 22.71
N LYS A 162 8.17 -6.59 22.43
CA LYS A 162 8.78 -7.52 23.39
C LYS A 162 9.92 -8.21 22.59
N THR A 163 11.12 -7.59 22.53
CA THR A 163 12.22 -8.06 21.64
C THR A 163 13.53 -8.14 22.42
N GLN A 164 14.40 -9.09 22.04
CA GLN A 164 15.77 -9.20 22.59
C GLN A 164 16.82 -8.36 21.82
N THR A 165 16.62 -7.98 20.55
CA THR A 165 17.61 -7.22 19.79
C THR A 165 16.97 -6.30 18.74
N MET A 166 17.42 -5.06 18.60
CA MET A 166 16.92 -4.08 17.65
C MET A 166 18.06 -3.39 16.90
N ASN A 167 18.07 -3.50 15.56
CA ASN A 167 18.79 -2.59 14.67
C ASN A 167 17.78 -1.68 13.98
N ALA A 168 17.60 -0.46 14.48
CA ALA A 168 16.76 0.56 13.87
C ALA A 168 17.64 1.63 13.24
N GLN A 169 17.52 1.85 11.94
CA GLN A 169 18.06 3.03 11.26
C GLN A 169 16.91 3.95 10.88
N LEU A 170 16.83 5.10 11.53
CA LEU A 170 15.99 6.21 11.12
C LEU A 170 16.81 7.11 10.18
N LYS A 171 16.44 7.16 8.91
CA LYS A 171 16.91 8.19 7.99
C LYS A 171 15.78 9.19 7.77
N THR A 172 15.92 10.36 8.37
CA THR A 172 15.13 11.54 8.06
C THR A 172 15.85 12.31 6.93
N ALA A 173 15.18 12.46 5.81
CA ALA A 173 15.58 13.37 4.74
C ALA A 173 14.51 14.43 4.59
#